data_ec677ab02c115a6e7c521462b743bd21
#
_entry.id   ec677ab02c115a6e7c521462b743bd21
#
_cell.length_a   1.000
_cell.length_b   1.000
_cell.length_c   1.000
_cell.angle_alpha   90.00
_cell.angle_beta   90.00
_cell.angle_gamma   90.00
#
_symmetry.space_group_name_H-M   'P 1'
#
loop_
_entity.id
_entity.type
_entity.pdbx_description
1 polymer ?
#
loop_
_entity_poly.entity_id
_entity_poly.type
_entity_poly.pdbx_seq_one_letter_code
_entity_poly.pdbx_strand_id
1 'polypeptide(L)'
;MTRHFQILVSENMPSNLPANTLIINEFSKIQNLLGQEFETILFDARKGIHLEALAIAAGTLKMNGALIVLLSNWEELHSQIDEDSFRWSGSIKAIATPRFMTYFKHCIHKYGFPVLYHQNDLKFDRTFQQSFVNHNATLDQQKIIEQILQKESELYFLTAKRGRGKSALAGLLANQLDTKIYLTAPNKSAVKILAEFSQKEIIFIAPDELFLALQNDPSFSENAWLFVDEAAMLPIAQLSAFSHHFKHILFTTTIHSYEGTGRGFELKFKQKINRTFSDFELIEPLRWSKDDVLEAFIDELLLLNVEDDFKQTPYDKSKICQITEHSQEEILSSLPQFYGLMTLAHYRTSPLDLRRLFDANSQCFFTAE
;
A
#
# COMPACT_ATOMS: atom_id res chain seq x y z
N MET A 1 6.86 -6.18 -21.03
CA MET A 1 6.45 -7.31 -20.15
C MET A 1 5.41 -6.77 -19.20
N THR A 2 4.15 -7.19 -19.36
CA THR A 2 3.00 -6.57 -18.70
C THR A 2 2.24 -7.62 -17.89
N ARG A 3 1.76 -7.24 -16.73
CA ARG A 3 0.82 -8.05 -15.95
C ARG A 3 -0.57 -8.00 -16.61
N HIS A 4 -1.26 -9.12 -16.62
CA HIS A 4 -2.58 -9.24 -17.24
C HIS A 4 -3.68 -9.09 -16.19
N PHE A 5 -4.60 -8.17 -16.41
CA PHE A 5 -5.81 -8.04 -15.62
C PHE A 5 -7.02 -8.34 -16.51
N GLN A 6 -7.91 -9.20 -16.04
CA GLN A 6 -9.05 -9.68 -16.82
C GLN A 6 -10.28 -9.82 -15.93
N ILE A 7 -11.42 -9.41 -16.43
CA ILE A 7 -12.71 -9.69 -15.80
C ILE A 7 -13.27 -10.96 -16.45
N LEU A 8 -13.68 -11.94 -15.66
CA LEU A 8 -14.44 -13.10 -16.10
C LEU A 8 -15.85 -13.02 -15.52
N VAL A 9 -16.85 -13.02 -16.39
CA VAL A 9 -18.27 -13.02 -16.00
C VAL A 9 -18.78 -14.45 -16.04
N SER A 10 -19.01 -15.06 -14.85
CA SER A 10 -19.49 -16.43 -14.74
C SER A 10 -20.02 -16.71 -13.34
N GLU A 11 -21.14 -17.41 -13.25
CA GLU A 11 -21.66 -17.96 -11.99
C GLU A 11 -20.79 -19.11 -11.44
N ASN A 12 -20.10 -19.80 -12.33
CA ASN A 12 -19.29 -20.97 -11.97
C ASN A 12 -17.80 -20.60 -11.91
N MET A 13 -17.08 -21.33 -11.05
CA MET A 13 -15.62 -21.27 -11.01
C MET A 13 -15.04 -21.80 -12.33
N PRO A 14 -14.07 -21.11 -12.94
CA PRO A 14 -13.43 -21.60 -14.15
C PRO A 14 -12.62 -22.89 -13.86
N SER A 15 -12.72 -23.85 -14.77
CA SER A 15 -12.05 -25.16 -14.65
C SER A 15 -10.68 -25.23 -15.34
N ASN A 16 -10.34 -24.25 -16.19
CA ASN A 16 -9.12 -24.22 -17.01
C ASN A 16 -8.01 -23.35 -16.44
N LEU A 17 -8.02 -23.12 -15.13
CA LEU A 17 -6.97 -22.32 -14.46
C LEU A 17 -5.65 -23.10 -14.40
N PRO A 18 -4.50 -22.41 -14.42
CA PRO A 18 -3.20 -23.00 -14.11
C PRO A 18 -3.19 -23.69 -12.73
N ALA A 19 -2.44 -24.78 -12.58
CA ALA A 19 -2.42 -25.59 -11.35
C ALA A 19 -2.00 -24.80 -10.10
N ASN A 20 -1.15 -23.78 -10.26
CA ASN A 20 -0.64 -22.94 -9.16
C ASN A 20 -1.44 -21.64 -8.98
N THR A 21 -2.70 -21.61 -9.41
CA THR A 21 -3.53 -20.41 -9.23
C THR A 21 -3.89 -20.20 -7.77
N LEU A 22 -3.59 -19.03 -7.22
CA LEU A 22 -4.11 -18.61 -5.94
C LEU A 22 -5.58 -18.20 -6.10
N ILE A 23 -6.48 -18.84 -5.35
CA ILE A 23 -7.90 -18.47 -5.31
C ILE A 23 -8.14 -17.64 -4.05
N ILE A 24 -8.64 -16.41 -4.23
CA ILE A 24 -9.01 -15.51 -3.15
C ILE A 24 -10.53 -15.40 -3.13
N ASN A 25 -11.16 -16.10 -2.20
CA ASN A 25 -12.61 -16.10 -1.95
C ASN A 25 -12.96 -15.79 -0.49
N GLU A 26 -11.93 -15.69 0.38
CA GLU A 26 -12.04 -15.25 1.76
C GLU A 26 -11.03 -14.14 2.02
N PHE A 27 -11.47 -13.06 2.68
CA PHE A 27 -10.66 -11.85 2.84
C PHE A 27 -10.11 -11.64 4.25
N SER A 28 -10.54 -12.45 5.23
CA SER A 28 -10.15 -12.30 6.64
C SER A 28 -8.64 -12.42 6.89
N LYS A 29 -7.91 -13.14 6.04
CA LYS A 29 -6.47 -13.38 6.15
C LYS A 29 -5.68 -12.80 4.98
N ILE A 30 -6.26 -11.88 4.23
CA ILE A 30 -5.65 -11.33 3.01
C ILE A 30 -4.29 -10.67 3.28
N GLN A 31 -4.10 -10.09 4.44
CA GLN A 31 -2.83 -9.49 4.88
C GLN A 31 -1.66 -10.49 4.91
N ASN A 32 -1.95 -11.79 5.08
CA ASN A 32 -0.91 -12.83 5.09
C ASN A 32 -0.28 -13.06 3.70
N LEU A 33 -0.88 -12.56 2.63
CA LEU A 33 -0.33 -12.62 1.28
C LEU A 33 0.76 -11.57 1.04
N LEU A 34 0.84 -10.57 1.90
CA LEU A 34 1.86 -9.52 1.79
C LEU A 34 3.26 -10.13 1.84
N GLY A 35 4.11 -9.71 0.91
CA GLY A 35 5.46 -10.23 0.76
C GLY A 35 5.56 -11.53 -0.07
N GLN A 36 4.44 -12.15 -0.40
CA GLN A 36 4.42 -13.32 -1.31
C GLN A 36 4.26 -12.87 -2.76
N GLU A 37 4.52 -13.79 -3.70
CA GLU A 37 4.41 -13.54 -5.14
C GLU A 37 3.72 -14.71 -5.85
N PHE A 38 2.76 -14.36 -6.71
CA PHE A 38 1.92 -15.33 -7.42
C PHE A 38 1.95 -15.10 -8.93
N GLU A 39 1.86 -16.17 -9.70
CA GLU A 39 1.82 -16.14 -11.16
C GLU A 39 0.41 -15.93 -11.68
N THR A 40 -0.56 -16.55 -11.04
CA THR A 40 -1.97 -16.43 -11.38
C THR A 40 -2.80 -16.29 -10.12
N ILE A 41 -3.69 -15.31 -10.11
CA ILE A 41 -4.63 -15.07 -9.02
C ILE A 41 -6.04 -15.03 -9.59
N LEU A 42 -6.93 -15.81 -9.02
CA LEU A 42 -8.38 -15.68 -9.21
C LEU A 42 -8.96 -14.99 -7.98
N PHE A 43 -9.48 -13.80 -8.18
CA PHE A 43 -10.16 -13.00 -7.16
C PHE A 43 -11.67 -13.17 -7.32
N ASP A 44 -12.31 -13.88 -6.42
CA ASP A 44 -13.76 -14.12 -6.47
C ASP A 44 -14.53 -12.94 -5.89
N ALA A 45 -15.06 -12.12 -6.77
CA ALA A 45 -15.85 -10.93 -6.44
C ALA A 45 -17.34 -11.09 -6.75
N ARG A 46 -17.83 -12.32 -6.91
CA ARG A 46 -19.26 -12.58 -7.23
C ARG A 46 -20.20 -12.07 -6.16
N LYS A 47 -19.76 -12.03 -4.91
CA LYS A 47 -20.55 -11.55 -3.78
C LYS A 47 -20.28 -10.10 -3.39
N GLY A 48 -19.25 -9.50 -3.93
CA GLY A 48 -18.84 -8.12 -3.65
C GLY A 48 -17.37 -7.88 -3.90
N ILE A 49 -16.99 -6.61 -4.03
CA ILE A 49 -15.61 -6.22 -4.30
C ILE A 49 -14.94 -5.68 -3.03
N HIS A 50 -14.07 -6.49 -2.44
CA HIS A 50 -13.22 -6.09 -1.32
C HIS A 50 -11.98 -5.35 -1.85
N LEU A 51 -12.01 -4.01 -1.86
CA LEU A 51 -11.00 -3.17 -2.51
C LEU A 51 -9.58 -3.39 -1.97
N GLU A 52 -9.43 -3.47 -0.66
CA GLU A 52 -8.12 -3.70 -0.03
C GLU A 52 -7.53 -5.05 -0.47
N ALA A 53 -8.37 -6.09 -0.53
CA ALA A 53 -7.95 -7.41 -1.00
C ALA A 53 -7.58 -7.41 -2.48
N LEU A 54 -8.30 -6.67 -3.31
CA LEU A 54 -7.97 -6.50 -4.73
C LEU A 54 -6.61 -5.81 -4.92
N ALA A 55 -6.34 -4.76 -4.13
CA ALA A 55 -5.05 -4.07 -4.16
C ALA A 55 -3.89 -4.96 -3.70
N ILE A 56 -4.10 -5.78 -2.64
CA ILE A 56 -3.12 -6.78 -2.19
C ILE A 56 -2.86 -7.80 -3.29
N ALA A 57 -3.91 -8.35 -3.90
CA ALA A 57 -3.79 -9.30 -5.00
C ALA A 57 -2.96 -8.72 -6.16
N ALA A 58 -3.30 -7.50 -6.60
CA ALA A 58 -2.54 -6.81 -7.65
C ALA A 58 -1.07 -6.58 -7.25
N GLY A 59 -0.80 -6.22 -5.99
CA GLY A 59 0.56 -5.97 -5.47
C GLY A 59 1.40 -7.24 -5.25
N THR A 60 0.78 -8.43 -5.24
CA THR A 60 1.47 -9.73 -5.08
C THR A 60 1.61 -10.48 -6.41
N LEU A 61 1.07 -9.94 -7.50
CA LEU A 61 1.16 -10.54 -8.82
C LEU A 61 2.55 -10.33 -9.42
N LYS A 62 3.20 -11.42 -9.87
CA LYS A 62 4.48 -11.38 -10.57
C LYS A 62 4.39 -10.68 -11.93
N MET A 63 5.53 -10.28 -12.45
CA MET A 63 5.67 -9.88 -13.85
C MET A 63 5.16 -10.99 -14.78
N ASN A 64 4.43 -10.61 -15.83
CA ASN A 64 3.72 -11.52 -16.76
C ASN A 64 2.61 -12.38 -16.09
N GLY A 65 2.30 -12.14 -14.82
CA GLY A 65 1.23 -12.82 -14.12
C GLY A 65 -0.16 -12.37 -14.58
N ALA A 66 -1.18 -13.18 -14.24
CA ALA A 66 -2.58 -12.91 -14.54
C ALA A 66 -3.41 -12.76 -13.28
N LEU A 67 -4.09 -11.63 -13.13
CA LEU A 67 -5.13 -11.39 -12.12
C LEU A 67 -6.50 -11.44 -12.82
N ILE A 68 -7.31 -12.39 -12.42
CA ILE A 68 -8.66 -12.61 -12.93
C ILE A 68 -9.64 -12.22 -11.85
N VAL A 69 -10.52 -11.27 -12.11
CA VAL A 69 -11.63 -10.93 -11.22
C VAL A 69 -12.88 -11.62 -11.73
N LEU A 70 -13.44 -12.52 -10.91
CA LEU A 70 -14.63 -13.28 -11.22
C LEU A 70 -15.87 -12.53 -10.72
N LEU A 71 -16.81 -12.22 -11.62
CA LEU A 71 -18.06 -11.54 -11.33
C LEU A 71 -19.24 -12.41 -11.82
N SER A 72 -20.40 -12.34 -11.15
CA SER A 72 -21.62 -13.04 -11.57
C SER A 72 -22.25 -12.39 -12.81
N ASN A 73 -22.31 -11.08 -12.83
CA ASN A 73 -22.97 -10.31 -13.88
C ASN A 73 -22.24 -8.98 -14.09
N TRP A 74 -21.91 -8.66 -15.34
CA TRP A 74 -21.29 -7.39 -15.68
C TRP A 74 -22.31 -6.30 -15.94
N GLU A 75 -23.37 -6.62 -16.67
CA GLU A 75 -24.33 -5.60 -17.10
C GLU A 75 -25.09 -5.01 -15.90
N GLU A 76 -25.53 -5.86 -14.99
CA GLU A 76 -26.32 -5.49 -13.82
C GLU A 76 -25.46 -5.30 -12.55
N LEU A 77 -24.15 -5.15 -12.69
CA LEU A 77 -23.23 -5.01 -11.55
C LEU A 77 -23.63 -3.87 -10.60
N HIS A 78 -24.20 -2.78 -11.14
CA HIS A 78 -24.67 -1.62 -10.38
C HIS A 78 -25.86 -1.90 -9.45
N SER A 79 -26.66 -2.92 -9.74
CA SER A 79 -27.83 -3.32 -8.93
C SER A 79 -27.57 -4.56 -8.06
N GLN A 80 -26.43 -5.22 -8.26
CA GLN A 80 -26.06 -6.38 -7.46
C GLN A 80 -25.77 -5.98 -6.02
N ILE A 81 -26.23 -6.80 -5.07
CA ILE A 81 -25.90 -6.62 -3.65
C ILE A 81 -24.42 -6.91 -3.44
N ASP A 82 -23.74 -5.99 -2.80
CA ASP A 82 -22.34 -6.09 -2.45
C ASP A 82 -22.18 -6.51 -0.97
N GLU A 83 -21.85 -7.76 -0.71
CA GLU A 83 -21.68 -8.28 0.66
C GLU A 83 -20.56 -7.54 1.42
N ASP A 84 -19.53 -6.98 0.74
CA ASP A 84 -18.50 -6.19 1.38
C ASP A 84 -19.05 -4.91 2.03
N SER A 85 -20.22 -4.45 1.59
CA SER A 85 -20.88 -3.25 2.14
C SER A 85 -21.20 -3.35 3.64
N PHE A 86 -21.32 -4.57 4.19
CA PHE A 86 -21.48 -4.76 5.64
C PHE A 86 -20.33 -4.13 6.46
N ARG A 87 -19.14 -4.10 5.92
CA ARG A 87 -17.96 -3.63 6.65
C ARG A 87 -17.93 -2.11 6.82
N TRP A 88 -18.65 -1.37 5.97
CA TRP A 88 -18.45 0.08 5.87
C TRP A 88 -19.75 0.90 5.73
N SER A 89 -20.86 0.32 5.26
CA SER A 89 -22.08 1.08 4.96
C SER A 89 -22.85 1.56 6.20
N GLY A 90 -22.62 0.92 7.35
CA GLY A 90 -23.42 1.13 8.57
C GLY A 90 -24.85 0.54 8.48
N SER A 91 -25.18 -0.15 7.40
CA SER A 91 -26.49 -0.78 7.19
C SER A 91 -26.55 -2.15 7.89
N ILE A 92 -27.77 -2.52 8.35
CA ILE A 92 -28.02 -3.84 8.97
C ILE A 92 -27.97 -4.97 7.91
N LYS A 93 -28.20 -4.63 6.63
CA LYS A 93 -28.14 -5.55 5.49
C LYS A 93 -27.14 -5.05 4.47
N ALA A 94 -26.56 -5.98 3.71
CA ALA A 94 -25.74 -5.61 2.57
C ALA A 94 -26.58 -4.79 1.55
N ILE A 95 -25.95 -3.82 0.93
CA ILE A 95 -26.59 -2.90 -0.01
C ILE A 95 -25.98 -3.03 -1.41
N ALA A 96 -26.72 -2.64 -2.43
CA ALA A 96 -26.14 -2.39 -3.74
C ALA A 96 -25.28 -1.12 -3.69
N THR A 97 -24.25 -1.07 -4.53
CA THR A 97 -23.26 0.02 -4.54
C THR A 97 -23.13 0.61 -5.96
N PRO A 98 -24.20 1.21 -6.48
CA PRO A 98 -24.30 1.58 -7.90
C PRO A 98 -23.26 2.62 -8.33
N ARG A 99 -22.93 3.59 -7.47
CA ARG A 99 -22.00 4.66 -7.82
C ARG A 99 -20.57 4.13 -7.93
N PHE A 100 -20.15 3.32 -6.93
CA PHE A 100 -18.84 2.70 -6.98
C PHE A 100 -18.72 1.72 -8.15
N MET A 101 -19.74 0.90 -8.42
CA MET A 101 -19.70 -0.05 -9.53
C MET A 101 -19.67 0.65 -10.90
N THR A 102 -20.30 1.80 -11.02
CA THR A 102 -20.20 2.65 -12.22
C THR A 102 -18.77 3.19 -12.38
N TYR A 103 -18.17 3.67 -11.29
CA TYR A 103 -16.79 4.13 -11.28
C TYR A 103 -15.80 2.99 -11.61
N PHE A 104 -15.98 1.81 -11.01
CA PHE A 104 -15.18 0.62 -11.30
C PHE A 104 -15.26 0.24 -12.78
N LYS A 105 -16.47 0.17 -13.37
CA LYS A 105 -16.66 -0.10 -14.81
C LYS A 105 -15.97 0.96 -15.67
N HIS A 106 -16.08 2.23 -15.29
CA HIS A 106 -15.37 3.30 -15.98
C HIS A 106 -13.85 3.09 -15.98
N CYS A 107 -13.25 2.78 -14.84
CA CYS A 107 -11.81 2.49 -14.74
C CYS A 107 -11.42 1.27 -15.60
N ILE A 108 -12.19 0.18 -15.57
CA ILE A 108 -11.95 -1.01 -16.42
C ILE A 108 -11.92 -0.64 -17.91
N HIS A 109 -12.88 0.15 -18.38
CA HIS A 109 -12.95 0.60 -19.76
C HIS A 109 -11.81 1.57 -20.12
N LYS A 110 -11.50 2.51 -19.24
CA LYS A 110 -10.42 3.49 -19.42
C LYS A 110 -9.06 2.81 -19.63
N TYR A 111 -8.78 1.77 -18.87
CA TYR A 111 -7.52 1.03 -18.94
C TYR A 111 -7.54 -0.11 -19.99
N GLY A 112 -8.67 -0.29 -20.69
CA GLY A 112 -8.80 -1.25 -21.78
C GLY A 112 -8.73 -2.71 -21.33
N PHE A 113 -9.11 -3.02 -20.09
CA PHE A 113 -9.11 -4.38 -19.60
C PHE A 113 -10.25 -5.21 -20.19
N PRO A 114 -9.99 -6.47 -20.62
CA PRO A 114 -11.01 -7.30 -21.23
C PRO A 114 -12.04 -7.78 -20.21
N VAL A 115 -13.31 -7.75 -20.64
CA VAL A 115 -14.45 -8.39 -19.98
C VAL A 115 -14.82 -9.62 -20.79
N LEU A 116 -14.65 -10.80 -20.21
CA LEU A 116 -14.76 -12.10 -20.86
C LEU A 116 -15.97 -12.86 -20.31
N TYR A 117 -16.71 -13.51 -21.19
CA TYR A 117 -17.89 -14.32 -20.86
C TYR A 117 -17.63 -15.82 -20.99
N HIS A 118 -16.46 -16.19 -21.54
CA HIS A 118 -16.06 -17.60 -21.68
C HIS A 118 -14.68 -17.79 -21.07
N GLN A 119 -14.58 -18.79 -20.20
CA GLN A 119 -13.30 -19.13 -19.54
C GLN A 119 -12.17 -19.50 -20.52
N ASN A 120 -12.50 -19.96 -21.74
CA ASN A 120 -11.51 -20.28 -22.77
C ASN A 120 -10.83 -19.05 -23.37
N ASP A 121 -11.39 -17.87 -23.17
CA ASP A 121 -10.82 -16.59 -23.63
C ASP A 121 -9.79 -16.01 -22.64
N LEU A 122 -9.67 -16.61 -21.44
CA LEU A 122 -8.67 -16.22 -20.47
C LEU A 122 -7.26 -16.36 -21.05
N LYS A 123 -6.47 -15.31 -20.87
CA LYS A 123 -5.09 -15.27 -21.34
C LYS A 123 -4.13 -15.47 -20.18
N PHE A 124 -3.22 -16.42 -20.36
CA PHE A 124 -2.12 -16.69 -19.43
C PHE A 124 -0.81 -16.63 -20.22
N ASP A 125 0.15 -15.91 -19.69
CA ASP A 125 1.51 -16.01 -20.24
C ASP A 125 2.13 -17.32 -19.72
N ARG A 126 2.48 -18.21 -20.64
CA ARG A 126 3.07 -19.52 -20.31
C ARG A 126 4.60 -19.46 -20.25
N THR A 127 5.18 -18.34 -20.59
CA THR A 127 6.63 -18.12 -20.55
C THR A 127 7.06 -17.48 -19.23
N PHE A 128 6.77 -18.15 -18.12
CA PHE A 128 7.38 -17.75 -16.86
C PHE A 128 8.86 -18.11 -16.90
N GLN A 129 9.70 -17.14 -17.21
CA GLN A 129 11.10 -17.23 -16.80
C GLN A 129 11.10 -17.21 -15.27
N GLN A 130 11.72 -18.20 -14.65
CA GLN A 130 12.02 -18.11 -13.21
C GLN A 130 12.70 -16.75 -13.01
N SER A 131 12.01 -15.84 -12.34
CA SER A 131 12.62 -14.59 -11.94
C SER A 131 13.74 -14.96 -10.96
N PHE A 132 14.96 -15.00 -11.44
CA PHE A 132 16.12 -15.06 -10.56
C PHE A 132 16.03 -13.82 -9.68
N VAL A 133 15.87 -14.04 -8.39
CA VAL A 133 15.99 -12.95 -7.42
C VAL A 133 17.40 -12.41 -7.59
N ASN A 134 17.52 -11.25 -8.21
CA ASN A 134 18.82 -10.61 -8.32
C ASN A 134 19.15 -10.02 -6.96
N HIS A 135 20.06 -10.65 -6.24
CA HIS A 135 20.52 -10.20 -4.92
C HIS A 135 21.46 -8.98 -4.99
N ASN A 136 21.76 -8.48 -6.19
CA ASN A 136 22.57 -7.28 -6.35
C ASN A 136 21.69 -6.02 -6.19
N ALA A 137 22.27 -4.97 -5.61
CA ALA A 137 21.64 -3.68 -5.54
C ALA A 137 21.39 -3.10 -6.94
N THR A 138 20.26 -2.46 -7.14
CA THR A 138 20.06 -1.60 -8.31
C THR A 138 20.95 -0.36 -8.21
N LEU A 139 21.13 0.37 -9.31
CA LEU A 139 21.93 1.60 -9.31
C LEU A 139 21.40 2.63 -8.30
N ASP A 140 20.07 2.75 -8.19
CA ASP A 140 19.46 3.69 -7.23
C ASP A 140 19.66 3.21 -5.78
N GLN A 141 19.47 1.92 -5.52
CA GLN A 141 19.75 1.35 -4.21
C GLN A 141 21.23 1.52 -3.82
N GLN A 142 22.15 1.31 -4.76
CA GLN A 142 23.59 1.46 -4.51
C GLN A 142 23.93 2.91 -4.16
N LYS A 143 23.42 3.90 -4.91
CA LYS A 143 23.64 5.32 -4.62
C LYS A 143 23.12 5.70 -3.22
N ILE A 144 21.91 5.24 -2.85
CA ILE A 144 21.32 5.50 -1.55
C ILE A 144 22.19 4.88 -0.43
N ILE A 145 22.61 3.62 -0.61
CA ILE A 145 23.49 2.95 0.36
C ILE A 145 24.79 3.73 0.54
N GLU A 146 25.45 4.15 -0.55
CA GLU A 146 26.69 4.94 -0.51
C GLU A 146 26.48 6.25 0.27
N GLN A 147 25.38 6.96 0.05
CA GLN A 147 25.06 8.19 0.78
C GLN A 147 24.81 7.94 2.29
N ILE A 148 24.09 6.87 2.63
CA ILE A 148 23.87 6.50 4.03
C ILE A 148 25.21 6.15 4.73
N LEU A 149 26.12 5.48 4.04
CA LEU A 149 27.43 5.10 4.59
C LEU A 149 28.35 6.29 4.83
N GLN A 150 28.15 7.42 4.16
CA GLN A 150 28.87 8.69 4.46
C GLN A 150 28.52 9.24 5.84
N LYS A 151 27.39 8.82 6.41
CA LYS A 151 26.93 9.18 7.77
C LYS A 151 26.82 10.69 8.02
N GLU A 152 26.42 11.45 6.99
CA GLU A 152 26.17 12.89 7.10
C GLU A 152 24.97 13.22 8.00
N SER A 153 24.05 12.27 8.14
CA SER A 153 22.87 12.36 8.99
C SER A 153 22.84 11.25 10.03
N GLU A 154 21.98 11.38 11.03
CA GLU A 154 21.76 10.38 12.06
C GLU A 154 20.54 9.52 11.77
N LEU A 155 19.53 10.13 11.16
CA LEU A 155 18.27 9.48 10.80
C LEU A 155 18.12 9.46 9.28
N TYR A 156 17.64 8.36 8.75
CA TYR A 156 17.45 8.16 7.32
C TYR A 156 16.01 7.71 7.07
N PHE A 157 15.31 8.42 6.20
CA PHE A 157 13.94 8.08 5.79
C PHE A 157 13.98 7.56 4.36
N LEU A 158 13.58 6.32 4.17
CA LEU A 158 13.46 5.68 2.87
C LEU A 158 11.99 5.44 2.55
N THR A 159 11.47 6.24 1.65
CA THR A 159 10.09 6.12 1.17
C THR A 159 10.07 5.42 -0.18
N ALA A 160 9.01 4.68 -0.44
CA ALA A 160 8.74 4.10 -1.74
C ALA A 160 7.31 3.59 -1.86
N LYS A 161 6.77 3.51 -3.05
CA LYS A 161 5.59 2.69 -3.33
C LYS A 161 5.92 1.21 -3.08
N ARG A 162 4.90 0.37 -3.03
CA ARG A 162 5.07 -1.08 -2.88
C ARG A 162 5.87 -1.68 -4.05
N GLY A 163 6.70 -2.70 -3.78
CA GLY A 163 7.48 -3.40 -4.83
C GLY A 163 8.71 -2.67 -5.34
N ARG A 164 9.19 -1.62 -4.65
CA ARG A 164 10.40 -0.85 -5.02
C ARG A 164 11.67 -1.34 -4.32
N GLY A 165 11.59 -2.35 -3.47
CA GLY A 165 12.77 -2.96 -2.84
C GLY A 165 13.30 -2.26 -1.60
N LYS A 166 12.46 -1.59 -0.79
CA LYS A 166 12.85 -0.99 0.50
C LYS A 166 13.54 -1.99 1.43
N SER A 167 12.88 -3.12 1.70
CA SER A 167 13.40 -4.15 2.60
C SER A 167 14.65 -4.84 2.03
N ALA A 168 14.76 -4.97 0.69
CA ALA A 168 15.96 -5.44 0.04
C ALA A 168 17.13 -4.45 0.23
N LEU A 169 16.90 -3.15 0.06
CA LEU A 169 17.92 -2.11 0.32
C LEU A 169 18.39 -2.17 1.77
N ALA A 170 17.48 -2.32 2.74
CA ALA A 170 17.84 -2.44 4.14
C ALA A 170 18.73 -3.66 4.40
N GLY A 171 18.43 -4.83 3.80
CA GLY A 171 19.27 -6.01 3.88
C GLY A 171 20.65 -5.83 3.25
N LEU A 172 20.73 -5.19 2.08
CA LEU A 172 21.98 -4.87 1.40
C LEU A 172 22.83 -3.86 2.19
N LEU A 173 22.20 -2.83 2.77
CA LEU A 173 22.87 -1.88 3.67
C LEU A 173 23.43 -2.58 4.91
N ALA A 174 22.68 -3.53 5.49
CA ALA A 174 23.12 -4.29 6.66
C ALA A 174 24.46 -4.98 6.41
N ASN A 175 24.71 -5.50 5.20
CA ASN A 175 25.97 -6.15 4.83
C ASN A 175 27.19 -5.22 4.91
N GLN A 176 26.97 -3.91 4.80
CA GLN A 176 28.02 -2.89 4.78
C GLN A 176 28.29 -2.24 6.13
N LEU A 177 27.48 -2.53 7.14
CA LEU A 177 27.60 -1.96 8.49
C LEU A 177 28.39 -2.90 9.41
N ASP A 178 29.45 -2.41 10.04
CA ASP A 178 30.25 -3.18 11.01
C ASP A 178 29.76 -2.98 12.44
N THR A 179 28.46 -3.02 12.64
CA THR A 179 27.81 -2.80 13.93
C THR A 179 26.65 -3.76 14.11
N LYS A 180 26.19 -3.90 15.33
CA LYS A 180 24.98 -4.63 15.65
C LYS A 180 23.75 -3.96 15.02
N ILE A 181 22.84 -4.74 14.47
CA ILE A 181 21.65 -4.23 13.81
C ILE A 181 20.42 -4.83 14.46
N TYR A 182 19.55 -3.94 14.94
CA TYR A 182 18.21 -4.28 15.38
C TYR A 182 17.20 -3.96 14.29
N LEU A 183 16.20 -4.81 14.16
CA LEU A 183 15.06 -4.60 13.26
C LEU A 183 13.77 -4.60 14.08
N THR A 184 12.95 -3.61 13.86
CA THR A 184 11.57 -3.58 14.37
C THR A 184 10.59 -3.32 13.26
N ALA A 185 9.41 -3.94 13.32
CA ALA A 185 8.35 -3.81 12.31
C ALA A 185 7.00 -4.21 12.93
N PRO A 186 5.85 -3.76 12.39
CA PRO A 186 4.52 -4.15 12.86
C PRO A 186 4.27 -5.66 12.82
N ASN A 187 4.90 -6.35 11.88
CA ASN A 187 4.82 -7.81 11.80
C ASN A 187 6.14 -8.44 11.34
N LYS A 188 6.32 -9.75 11.62
CA LYS A 188 7.56 -10.48 11.33
C LYS A 188 7.81 -10.78 9.85
N SER A 189 6.87 -10.53 8.95
CA SER A 189 7.05 -10.80 7.51
C SER A 189 8.17 -9.95 6.90
N ALA A 190 8.38 -8.73 7.41
CA ALA A 190 9.47 -7.86 7.03
C ALA A 190 10.85 -8.51 7.24
N VAL A 191 11.02 -9.26 8.33
CA VAL A 191 12.28 -9.96 8.68
C VAL A 191 12.69 -10.91 7.57
N LYS A 192 11.74 -11.67 7.01
CA LYS A 192 12.04 -12.70 6.00
C LYS A 192 12.66 -12.10 4.75
N ILE A 193 12.04 -11.04 4.20
CA ILE A 193 12.52 -10.40 2.98
C ILE A 193 13.90 -9.76 3.21
N LEU A 194 14.06 -9.05 4.34
CA LEU A 194 15.30 -8.39 4.66
C LEU A 194 16.43 -9.42 4.87
N ALA A 195 16.16 -10.55 5.54
CA ALA A 195 17.12 -11.63 5.75
C ALA A 195 17.53 -12.34 4.44
N GLU A 196 16.69 -12.37 3.41
CA GLU A 196 17.08 -12.90 2.09
C GLU A 196 18.19 -12.08 1.42
N PHE A 197 18.29 -10.79 1.73
CA PHE A 197 19.30 -9.88 1.17
C PHE A 197 20.46 -9.61 2.14
N SER A 198 20.35 -10.01 3.40
CA SER A 198 21.39 -9.82 4.40
C SER A 198 22.19 -11.11 4.65
N GLN A 199 23.52 -10.98 4.65
CA GLN A 199 24.44 -12.02 5.09
C GLN A 199 24.78 -11.90 6.59
N LYS A 200 24.36 -10.80 7.23
CA LYS A 200 24.60 -10.53 8.66
C LYS A 200 23.39 -10.91 9.49
N GLU A 201 23.64 -11.27 10.74
CA GLU A 201 22.59 -11.47 11.72
C GLU A 201 21.90 -10.14 12.03
N ILE A 202 20.58 -10.12 11.95
CA ILE A 202 19.72 -8.99 12.28
C ILE A 202 18.79 -9.43 13.40
N ILE A 203 18.81 -8.69 14.50
CA ILE A 203 18.07 -9.02 15.70
C ILE A 203 16.69 -8.35 15.62
N PHE A 204 15.65 -9.16 15.43
CA PHE A 204 14.28 -8.64 15.46
C PHE A 204 13.79 -8.49 16.89
N ILE A 205 13.20 -7.31 17.19
CA ILE A 205 12.49 -7.04 18.43
C ILE A 205 11.16 -6.40 18.06
N ALA A 206 10.06 -6.92 18.61
CA ALA A 206 8.73 -6.34 18.37
C ALA A 206 8.69 -4.88 18.89
N PRO A 207 7.90 -3.97 18.28
CA PRO A 207 7.93 -2.55 18.63
C PRO A 207 7.65 -2.27 20.11
N ASP A 208 6.67 -2.95 20.70
CA ASP A 208 6.33 -2.78 22.11
C ASP A 208 7.43 -3.33 23.04
N GLU A 209 8.01 -4.48 22.68
CA GLU A 209 9.15 -5.07 23.41
C GLU A 209 10.38 -4.18 23.35
N LEU A 210 10.67 -3.60 22.16
CA LEU A 210 11.78 -2.67 21.99
C LEU A 210 11.57 -1.41 22.83
N PHE A 211 10.34 -0.86 22.83
CA PHE A 211 10.01 0.31 23.62
C PHE A 211 10.21 0.07 25.12
N LEU A 212 9.77 -1.08 25.63
CA LEU A 212 9.96 -1.47 27.04
C LEU A 212 11.44 -1.76 27.36
N ALA A 213 12.16 -2.42 26.46
CA ALA A 213 13.57 -2.71 26.65
C ALA A 213 14.41 -1.44 26.78
N LEU A 214 14.13 -0.42 25.96
CA LEU A 214 14.82 0.89 26.03
C LEU A 214 14.54 1.65 27.33
N GLN A 215 13.37 1.45 27.95
CA GLN A 215 13.06 2.04 29.26
C GLN A 215 13.82 1.34 30.41
N ASN A 216 14.05 0.03 30.28
CA ASN A 216 14.68 -0.77 31.34
C ASN A 216 16.22 -0.72 31.27
N ASP A 217 16.78 -0.84 30.07
CA ASP A 217 18.21 -0.80 29.81
C ASP A 217 18.50 -0.18 28.45
N PRO A 218 18.76 1.13 28.38
CA PRO A 218 19.07 1.80 27.13
C PRO A 218 20.47 1.47 26.57
N SER A 219 21.34 0.84 27.34
CA SER A 219 22.75 0.62 26.95
C SER A 219 22.89 -0.31 25.74
N PHE A 220 21.94 -1.20 25.48
CA PHE A 220 21.99 -2.11 24.34
C PHE A 220 21.87 -1.39 22.98
N SER A 221 21.35 -0.15 22.96
CA SER A 221 21.26 0.67 21.74
C SER A 221 22.59 1.36 21.38
N GLU A 222 23.55 1.39 22.32
CA GLU A 222 24.85 1.98 22.09
C GLU A 222 25.60 1.24 20.98
N ASN A 223 26.19 1.99 20.05
CA ASN A 223 26.93 1.46 18.90
C ASN A 223 26.14 0.47 18.01
N ALA A 224 24.81 0.55 18.03
CA ALA A 224 23.92 -0.25 17.21
C ALA A 224 23.15 0.62 16.22
N TRP A 225 22.75 0.01 15.10
CA TRP A 225 21.76 0.55 14.18
C TRP A 225 20.38 0.00 14.48
N LEU A 226 19.36 0.83 14.27
CA LEU A 226 17.99 0.38 14.26
C LEU A 226 17.41 0.52 12.85
N PHE A 227 16.83 -0.56 12.33
CA PHE A 227 15.99 -0.54 11.15
C PHE A 227 14.53 -0.62 11.59
N VAL A 228 13.71 0.34 11.13
CA VAL A 228 12.29 0.40 11.44
C VAL A 228 11.54 0.23 10.12
N ASP A 229 11.04 -0.98 9.86
CA ASP A 229 10.29 -1.24 8.63
C ASP A 229 8.81 -0.93 8.83
N GLU A 230 8.18 -0.39 7.79
CA GLU A 230 6.81 0.16 7.80
C GLU A 230 6.57 1.12 8.97
N ALA A 231 7.51 2.07 9.15
CA ALA A 231 7.53 3.01 10.28
C ALA A 231 6.23 3.80 10.44
N ALA A 232 5.55 4.12 9.34
CA ALA A 232 4.28 4.83 9.36
C ALA A 232 3.16 4.07 10.10
N MET A 233 3.29 2.76 10.28
CA MET A 233 2.32 1.95 11.01
C MET A 233 2.54 1.97 12.54
N LEU A 234 3.67 2.51 13.00
CA LEU A 234 4.01 2.55 14.43
C LEU A 234 3.55 3.86 15.08
N PRO A 235 3.21 3.84 16.38
CA PRO A 235 2.88 5.05 17.13
C PRO A 235 4.05 6.05 17.15
N ILE A 236 3.75 7.34 16.95
CA ILE A 236 4.78 8.41 16.98
C ILE A 236 5.57 8.41 18.31
N ALA A 237 4.92 8.07 19.42
CA ALA A 237 5.58 7.99 20.74
C ALA A 237 6.71 6.96 20.76
N GLN A 238 6.50 5.78 20.15
CA GLN A 238 7.53 4.74 20.03
C GLN A 238 8.68 5.21 19.14
N LEU A 239 8.36 5.77 17.96
CA LEU A 239 9.37 6.26 17.03
C LEU A 239 10.21 7.40 17.62
N SER A 240 9.58 8.28 18.41
CA SER A 240 10.28 9.33 19.14
C SER A 240 11.24 8.73 20.18
N ALA A 241 10.79 7.73 20.93
CA ALA A 241 11.67 7.04 21.90
C ALA A 241 12.84 6.35 21.20
N PHE A 242 12.59 5.64 20.09
CA PHE A 242 13.66 5.02 19.30
C PHE A 242 14.69 6.06 18.82
N SER A 243 14.21 7.22 18.35
CA SER A 243 15.07 8.31 17.90
C SER A 243 15.88 8.95 19.01
N HIS A 244 15.49 8.83 20.27
CA HIS A 244 16.29 9.33 21.40
C HIS A 244 17.41 8.37 21.79
N HIS A 245 17.22 7.06 21.60
CA HIS A 245 18.15 6.05 22.10
C HIS A 245 19.17 5.57 21.05
N PHE A 246 18.74 5.35 19.81
CA PHE A 246 19.66 4.92 18.76
C PHE A 246 20.31 6.10 18.04
N LYS A 247 21.63 6.02 17.85
CA LYS A 247 22.37 7.05 17.13
C LYS A 247 22.03 7.07 15.64
N HIS A 248 21.94 5.90 15.02
CA HIS A 248 21.62 5.76 13.60
C HIS A 248 20.37 4.91 13.41
N ILE A 249 19.41 5.44 12.64
CA ILE A 249 18.15 4.75 12.36
C ILE A 249 17.83 4.88 10.88
N LEU A 250 17.47 3.76 10.27
CA LEU A 250 16.82 3.70 8.96
C LEU A 250 15.31 3.46 9.15
N PHE A 251 14.51 4.46 8.85
CA PHE A 251 13.06 4.33 8.76
C PHE A 251 12.68 4.00 7.33
N THR A 252 12.03 2.88 7.09
CA THR A 252 11.43 2.58 5.80
C THR A 252 9.91 2.69 5.89
N THR A 253 9.28 3.25 4.88
CA THR A 253 7.82 3.38 4.85
C THR A 253 7.27 3.29 3.43
N THR A 254 6.08 2.72 3.30
CA THR A 254 5.35 2.68 2.05
C THR A 254 4.52 3.95 1.93
N ILE A 255 4.71 4.70 0.84
CA ILE A 255 3.88 5.84 0.46
C ILE A 255 2.85 5.41 -0.57
N HIS A 256 1.74 6.16 -0.70
CA HIS A 256 0.66 5.85 -1.65
C HIS A 256 0.18 4.40 -1.54
N SER A 257 -0.03 3.94 -0.30
CA SER A 257 -0.55 2.61 -0.04
C SER A 257 -2.02 2.64 0.32
N TYR A 258 -2.73 1.59 -0.03
CA TYR A 258 -4.11 1.38 0.40
C TYR A 258 -4.27 1.22 1.92
N GLU A 259 -3.18 1.19 2.67
CA GLU A 259 -3.17 1.19 4.14
C GLU A 259 -3.21 2.61 4.73
N GLY A 260 -3.13 3.65 3.90
CA GLY A 260 -3.40 5.04 4.25
C GLY A 260 -2.44 5.70 5.24
N THR A 261 -1.22 5.21 5.40
CA THR A 261 -0.35 5.64 6.53
C THR A 261 0.89 6.46 6.15
N GLY A 262 1.18 6.67 4.85
CA GLY A 262 2.51 7.06 4.42
C GLY A 262 2.93 8.51 4.71
N ARG A 263 2.46 9.44 3.90
CA ARG A 263 3.03 10.80 3.82
C ARG A 263 2.66 11.71 4.99
N GLY A 264 1.41 11.65 5.44
CA GLY A 264 0.96 12.48 6.56
C GLY A 264 1.66 12.15 7.88
N PHE A 265 1.99 10.87 8.10
CA PHE A 265 2.79 10.42 9.22
C PHE A 265 4.20 11.00 9.18
N GLU A 266 4.89 10.86 8.03
CA GLU A 266 6.27 11.28 7.84
C GLU A 266 6.43 12.77 8.15
N LEU A 267 5.54 13.61 7.62
CA LEU A 267 5.53 15.04 7.89
C LEU A 267 5.35 15.35 9.37
N LYS A 268 4.38 14.72 10.05
CA LYS A 268 4.11 14.95 11.48
C LYS A 268 5.23 14.44 12.38
N PHE A 269 5.88 13.34 12.02
CA PHE A 269 6.99 12.81 12.78
C PHE A 269 8.24 13.66 12.60
N LYS A 270 8.59 14.04 11.37
CA LYS A 270 9.76 14.89 11.08
C LYS A 270 9.70 16.24 11.76
N GLN A 271 8.52 16.85 11.91
CA GLN A 271 8.36 18.11 12.65
C GLN A 271 8.73 18.03 14.14
N LYS A 272 8.71 16.82 14.71
CA LYS A 272 9.02 16.57 16.14
C LYS A 272 10.47 16.17 16.38
N ILE A 273 11.24 15.95 15.33
CA ILE A 273 12.63 15.51 15.43
C ILE A 273 13.55 16.73 15.47
N ASN A 274 14.41 16.77 16.50
CA ASN A 274 15.49 17.76 16.64
C ASN A 274 16.86 17.16 16.33
N ARG A 275 16.93 16.30 15.27
CA ARG A 275 18.14 15.61 14.85
C ARG A 275 18.32 15.74 13.34
N THR A 276 19.55 15.58 12.87
CA THR A 276 19.82 15.58 11.42
C THR A 276 19.21 14.37 10.75
N PHE A 277 18.56 14.57 9.60
CA PHE A 277 18.01 13.47 8.82
C PHE A 277 18.20 13.70 7.32
N SER A 278 18.20 12.60 6.59
CA SER A 278 18.20 12.57 5.13
C SER A 278 17.00 11.78 4.60
N ASP A 279 16.46 12.26 3.49
CA ASP A 279 15.33 11.67 2.81
C ASP A 279 15.76 10.99 1.52
N PHE A 280 15.26 9.78 1.31
CA PHE A 280 15.47 8.99 0.10
C PHE A 280 14.16 8.43 -0.41
N GLU A 281 14.05 8.32 -1.72
CA GLU A 281 12.89 7.71 -2.36
C GLU A 281 13.34 6.70 -3.41
N LEU A 282 12.71 5.48 -3.39
CA LEU A 282 12.86 4.50 -4.45
C LEU A 282 11.64 4.57 -5.37
N ILE A 283 11.86 4.96 -6.61
CA ILE A 283 10.79 5.22 -7.58
C ILE A 283 10.57 4.00 -8.48
N GLU A 284 11.66 3.34 -8.93
CA GLU A 284 11.56 2.29 -9.93
C GLU A 284 11.04 0.97 -9.35
N PRO A 285 10.00 0.36 -9.97
CA PRO A 285 9.51 -0.94 -9.55
C PRO A 285 10.53 -2.04 -9.85
N LEU A 286 10.67 -3.00 -8.94
CA LEU A 286 11.51 -4.17 -9.12
C LEU A 286 10.73 -5.41 -9.57
N ARG A 287 9.42 -5.41 -9.34
CA ARG A 287 8.55 -6.58 -9.59
C ARG A 287 7.81 -6.52 -10.92
N TRP A 288 7.71 -5.33 -11.54
CA TRP A 288 7.03 -5.10 -12.82
C TRP A 288 7.66 -3.95 -13.57
N SER A 289 7.21 -3.66 -14.78
CA SER A 289 7.75 -2.56 -15.58
C SER A 289 7.32 -1.19 -15.03
N LYS A 290 8.08 -0.14 -15.33
CA LYS A 290 7.79 1.24 -14.91
C LYS A 290 6.40 1.74 -15.37
N ASP A 291 5.98 1.31 -16.57
CA ASP A 291 4.72 1.70 -17.18
C ASP A 291 3.66 0.58 -17.03
N ASP A 292 3.57 -0.02 -15.84
CA ASP A 292 2.64 -1.12 -15.58
C ASP A 292 1.20 -0.61 -15.48
N VAL A 293 0.36 -1.03 -16.41
CA VAL A 293 -1.04 -0.60 -16.53
C VAL A 293 -1.88 -1.04 -15.33
N LEU A 294 -1.58 -2.22 -14.74
CA LEU A 294 -2.30 -2.69 -13.56
C LEU A 294 -1.99 -1.83 -12.32
N GLU A 295 -0.74 -1.39 -12.16
CA GLU A 295 -0.39 -0.46 -11.07
C GLU A 295 -1.13 0.87 -11.24
N ALA A 296 -1.09 1.45 -12.44
CA ALA A 296 -1.79 2.70 -12.72
C ALA A 296 -3.31 2.60 -12.50
N PHE A 297 -3.91 1.47 -12.88
CA PHE A 297 -5.32 1.18 -12.62
C PHE A 297 -5.64 1.13 -11.11
N ILE A 298 -4.84 0.42 -10.32
CA ILE A 298 -5.05 0.33 -8.87
C ILE A 298 -4.85 1.70 -8.22
N ASP A 299 -3.84 2.46 -8.63
CA ASP A 299 -3.59 3.81 -8.13
C ASP A 299 -4.81 4.73 -8.38
N GLU A 300 -5.42 4.66 -9.56
CA GLU A 300 -6.61 5.45 -9.90
C GLU A 300 -7.85 4.92 -9.18
N LEU A 301 -8.10 3.61 -9.22
CA LEU A 301 -9.28 2.99 -8.59
C LEU A 301 -9.37 3.32 -7.10
N LEU A 302 -8.23 3.40 -6.42
CA LEU A 302 -8.12 3.68 -4.99
C LEU A 302 -7.74 5.13 -4.67
N LEU A 303 -7.57 5.98 -5.69
CA LEU A 303 -7.16 7.38 -5.54
C LEU A 303 -5.88 7.53 -4.69
N LEU A 304 -4.87 6.68 -4.91
CA LEU A 304 -3.67 6.64 -4.08
C LEU A 304 -2.73 7.84 -4.29
N ASN A 305 -2.83 8.56 -5.41
CA ASN A 305 -1.94 9.68 -5.75
C ASN A 305 -2.57 11.06 -5.50
N VAL A 306 -3.79 11.13 -4.96
CA VAL A 306 -4.52 12.43 -4.82
C VAL A 306 -3.90 13.39 -3.80
N GLU A 307 -3.04 12.91 -2.93
CA GLU A 307 -2.32 13.76 -1.96
C GLU A 307 -1.31 14.69 -2.63
N ASP A 308 -0.79 14.33 -3.81
CA ASP A 308 0.24 15.08 -4.51
C ASP A 308 -0.27 16.39 -5.11
N ASP A 309 -1.58 16.49 -5.33
CA ASP A 309 -2.21 17.66 -5.96
C ASP A 309 -2.43 18.83 -4.99
N PHE A 310 -2.26 18.61 -3.68
CA PHE A 310 -2.48 19.64 -2.67
C PHE A 310 -1.20 20.40 -2.33
N LYS A 311 -1.12 21.66 -2.77
CA LYS A 311 -0.12 22.60 -2.27
C LYS A 311 -0.60 23.14 -0.92
N GLN A 312 0.25 23.09 0.10
CA GLN A 312 -0.02 23.74 1.37
C GLN A 312 -0.13 25.26 1.12
N THR A 313 -1.34 25.79 1.11
CA THR A 313 -1.57 27.23 1.15
C THR A 313 -1.48 27.68 2.61
N PRO A 314 -0.72 28.76 2.91
CA PRO A 314 -0.69 29.30 4.27
C PRO A 314 -2.12 29.65 4.72
N TYR A 315 -2.51 29.18 5.89
CA TYR A 315 -3.81 29.53 6.47
C TYR A 315 -3.85 31.01 6.84
N ASP A 316 -4.73 31.76 6.18
CA ASP A 316 -4.98 33.16 6.48
C ASP A 316 -6.10 33.27 7.53
N LYS A 317 -5.69 33.55 8.78
CA LYS A 317 -6.63 33.70 9.92
C LYS A 317 -7.62 34.85 9.77
N SER A 318 -7.41 35.77 8.82
CA SER A 318 -8.30 36.91 8.58
C SER A 318 -9.49 36.58 7.68
N LYS A 319 -9.43 35.45 6.96
CA LYS A 319 -10.52 35.02 6.09
C LYS A 319 -11.63 34.35 6.87
N ILE A 320 -12.85 34.79 6.62
CA ILE A 320 -14.05 34.13 7.10
C ILE A 320 -14.31 32.93 6.20
N CYS A 321 -14.24 31.71 6.73
CA CYS A 321 -14.63 30.51 5.99
C CYS A 321 -16.15 30.42 5.90
N GLN A 322 -16.66 30.25 4.69
CA GLN A 322 -18.05 29.89 4.45
C GLN A 322 -18.19 28.36 4.53
N ILE A 323 -19.10 27.86 5.35
CA ILE A 323 -19.40 26.42 5.41
C ILE A 323 -20.52 26.15 4.41
N THR A 324 -20.27 25.26 3.48
CA THR A 324 -21.24 24.84 2.44
C THR A 324 -21.53 23.35 2.60
N GLU A 325 -22.81 23.00 2.60
CA GLU A 325 -23.27 21.60 2.55
C GLU A 325 -23.31 21.13 1.09
N HIS A 326 -22.86 19.91 0.85
CA HIS A 326 -22.82 19.31 -0.49
C HIS A 326 -23.63 18.03 -0.54
N SER A 327 -24.25 17.78 -1.69
CA SER A 327 -24.82 16.50 -2.03
C SER A 327 -23.72 15.46 -2.32
N GLN A 328 -24.08 14.20 -2.27
CA GLN A 328 -23.14 13.11 -2.62
C GLN A 328 -22.70 13.19 -4.08
N GLU A 329 -23.57 13.60 -5.01
CA GLU A 329 -23.27 13.80 -6.42
C GLU A 329 -22.23 14.93 -6.63
N GLU A 330 -22.34 16.03 -5.90
CA GLU A 330 -21.37 17.13 -5.95
C GLU A 330 -20.00 16.67 -5.43
N ILE A 331 -19.97 15.91 -4.33
CA ILE A 331 -18.71 15.34 -3.80
C ILE A 331 -18.07 14.36 -4.80
N LEU A 332 -18.86 13.52 -5.46
CA LEU A 332 -18.34 12.60 -6.46
C LEU A 332 -17.81 13.30 -7.71
N SER A 333 -18.34 14.47 -8.08
CA SER A 333 -17.82 15.27 -9.19
C SER A 333 -16.44 15.85 -8.92
N SER A 334 -16.08 16.04 -7.64
CA SER A 334 -14.79 16.55 -7.15
C SER A 334 -14.09 15.54 -6.23
N LEU A 335 -14.35 14.25 -6.44
CA LEU A 335 -13.91 13.17 -5.55
C LEU A 335 -12.39 13.16 -5.25
N PRO A 336 -11.48 13.36 -6.24
CA PRO A 336 -10.06 13.40 -5.95
C PRO A 336 -9.67 14.49 -4.96
N GLN A 337 -10.23 15.69 -5.11
CA GLN A 337 -9.95 16.82 -4.22
C GLN A 337 -10.49 16.54 -2.80
N PHE A 338 -11.72 16.08 -2.71
CA PHE A 338 -12.37 15.80 -1.42
C PHE A 338 -11.67 14.66 -0.67
N TYR A 339 -11.39 13.56 -1.37
CA TYR A 339 -10.70 12.40 -0.78
C TYR A 339 -9.25 12.73 -0.42
N GLY A 340 -8.54 13.53 -1.25
CA GLY A 340 -7.20 14.00 -0.98
C GLY A 340 -7.13 14.87 0.30
N LEU A 341 -8.09 15.78 0.52
CA LEU A 341 -8.18 16.54 1.77
C LEU A 341 -8.40 15.63 2.97
N MET A 342 -9.24 14.59 2.85
CA MET A 342 -9.44 13.62 3.91
C MET A 342 -8.16 12.83 4.22
N THR A 343 -7.43 12.38 3.21
CA THR A 343 -6.18 11.63 3.41
C THR A 343 -5.10 12.47 4.08
N LEU A 344 -4.99 13.74 3.74
CA LEU A 344 -4.05 14.67 4.38
C LEU A 344 -4.43 15.02 5.82
N ALA A 345 -5.73 15.16 6.11
CA ALA A 345 -6.22 15.52 7.43
C ALA A 345 -6.20 14.34 8.41
N HIS A 346 -6.55 13.15 7.94
CA HIS A 346 -6.60 11.95 8.76
C HIS A 346 -5.27 11.21 8.79
N TYR A 347 -4.94 10.66 9.94
CA TYR A 347 -3.75 9.82 10.11
C TYR A 347 -3.85 8.50 9.32
N ARG A 348 -5.06 8.04 9.07
CA ARG A 348 -5.32 6.76 8.44
C ARG A 348 -6.62 6.79 7.64
N THR A 349 -6.54 6.93 6.34
CA THR A 349 -7.63 6.66 5.41
C THR A 349 -7.46 5.29 4.78
N SER A 350 -8.55 4.65 4.45
CA SER A 350 -8.57 3.30 3.92
C SER A 350 -9.47 3.21 2.69
N PRO A 351 -9.35 2.18 1.86
CA PRO A 351 -10.31 1.93 0.78
C PRO A 351 -11.78 1.84 1.24
N LEU A 352 -12.01 1.54 2.53
CA LEU A 352 -13.36 1.56 3.10
C LEU A 352 -13.94 2.97 3.16
N ASP A 353 -13.10 3.97 3.48
CA ASP A 353 -13.55 5.37 3.53
C ASP A 353 -13.90 5.87 2.12
N LEU A 354 -13.14 5.46 1.11
CA LEU A 354 -13.48 5.71 -0.29
C LEU A 354 -14.85 5.08 -0.65
N ARG A 355 -15.08 3.82 -0.26
CA ARG A 355 -16.37 3.14 -0.49
C ARG A 355 -17.54 3.87 0.17
N ARG A 356 -17.33 4.41 1.38
CA ARG A 356 -18.34 5.22 2.08
C ARG A 356 -18.71 6.47 1.31
N LEU A 357 -17.74 7.18 0.74
CA LEU A 357 -18.01 8.37 -0.08
C LEU A 357 -18.91 8.07 -1.28
N PHE A 358 -18.76 6.89 -1.88
CA PHE A 358 -19.58 6.51 -3.03
C PHE A 358 -21.01 6.15 -2.66
N ASP A 359 -21.23 5.27 -1.69
CA ASP A 359 -22.52 4.59 -1.56
C ASP A 359 -23.05 4.47 -0.12
N ALA A 360 -22.36 5.00 0.91
CA ALA A 360 -22.92 4.93 2.26
C ALA A 360 -24.13 5.86 2.40
N ASN A 361 -25.19 5.33 3.01
CA ASN A 361 -26.38 6.10 3.33
C ASN A 361 -26.11 7.00 4.55
N SER A 362 -26.85 8.09 4.66
CA SER A 362 -26.84 8.97 5.85
C SER A 362 -25.50 9.69 6.10
N GLN A 363 -24.77 10.03 5.04
CA GLN A 363 -23.60 10.91 5.14
C GLN A 363 -23.98 12.36 4.82
N CYS A 364 -23.43 13.30 5.58
CA CYS A 364 -23.51 14.72 5.29
C CYS A 364 -22.09 15.22 4.98
N PHE A 365 -21.98 16.03 3.96
CA PHE A 365 -20.70 16.54 3.46
C PHE A 365 -20.68 18.06 3.61
N PHE A 366 -19.64 18.58 4.25
CA PHE A 366 -19.43 20.02 4.44
C PHE A 366 -18.03 20.39 4.02
N THR A 367 -17.90 21.50 3.28
CA THR A 367 -16.61 22.15 3.00
C THR A 367 -16.54 23.50 3.69
N ALA A 368 -15.33 23.93 4.04
CA ALA A 368 -15.02 25.28 4.48
C ALA A 368 -14.16 25.94 3.41
N GLU A 369 -14.67 27.04 2.80
CA GLU A 369 -14.05 27.77 1.69
C GLU A 369 -13.66 29.20 2.10
#